data_03deeea55b51b2794fa193290d4c8a0a
#
_entry.id   03deeea55b51b2794fa193290d4c8a0a
#
_cell.length_a   1.000
_cell.length_b   1.000
_cell.length_c   1.000
_cell.angle_alpha   90.00
_cell.angle_beta   90.00
_cell.angle_gamma   90.00
#
_symmetry.space_group_name_H-M   'P 1'
#
loop_
_entity.id
_entity.type
_entity.pdbx_description
1 polymer ?
#
loop_
_entity_poly.entity_id
_entity_poly.type
_entity_poly.pdbx_seq_one_letter_code
_entity_poly.pdbx_strand_id
1 'polypeptide(L)'
;TRKLGFMIIIATIPTAVIGLLFNDLFAALYNSLIAIGVGLLVTGTILTIAERMGRNNKTIKEMKFRYAFFVGLMQGVAICPGVSRSGSTLFGGLISGLNKEFAVKFAFLISIPSILGSVIVEAPDAFSAGMSLDLIGPVLAGVIVSAISGLFAIKAMIKLVSNRKLIGFSIYTWAVGIAVIVYGIFFAGLPTV
;
A
#
# COMPACT_ATOMS: atom_id res chain seq x y z
N THR A 1 21.35 -8.24 -8.63
CA THR A 1 21.29 -7.07 -7.71
C THR A 1 21.10 -5.75 -8.45
N ARG A 2 21.91 -5.38 -9.45
CA ARG A 2 21.75 -4.11 -10.22
C ARG A 2 20.37 -4.02 -10.91
N LYS A 3 19.92 -5.10 -11.57
CA LYS A 3 18.60 -5.16 -12.22
C LYS A 3 17.45 -4.88 -11.25
N LEU A 4 17.50 -5.43 -10.04
CA LEU A 4 16.47 -5.22 -9.03
C LEU A 4 16.38 -3.74 -8.62
N GLY A 5 17.52 -3.08 -8.32
CA GLY A 5 17.53 -1.65 -8.01
C GLY A 5 16.94 -0.80 -9.14
N PHE A 6 17.29 -1.11 -10.39
CA PHE A 6 16.73 -0.41 -11.54
C PHE A 6 15.22 -0.61 -11.70
N MET A 7 14.70 -1.82 -11.45
CA MET A 7 13.26 -2.09 -11.46
C MET A 7 12.52 -1.36 -10.34
N ILE A 8 13.14 -1.21 -9.16
CA ILE A 8 12.58 -0.43 -8.04
C ILE A 8 12.43 1.04 -8.45
N ILE A 9 13.47 1.63 -9.05
CA ILE A 9 13.43 3.02 -9.54
C ILE A 9 12.30 3.20 -10.55
N ILE A 10 12.21 2.32 -11.56
CA ILE A 10 11.15 2.37 -12.58
C ILE A 10 9.76 2.28 -11.97
N ALA A 11 9.57 1.43 -10.97
CA ALA A 11 8.28 1.30 -10.28
C ALA A 11 7.95 2.53 -9.42
N THR A 12 8.95 3.22 -8.89
CA THR A 12 8.74 4.41 -8.06
C THR A 12 8.28 5.63 -8.88
N ILE A 13 8.71 5.75 -10.14
CA ILE A 13 8.38 6.89 -11.00
C ILE A 13 6.85 7.10 -11.13
N PRO A 14 6.05 6.12 -11.60
CA PRO A 14 4.61 6.34 -11.74
C PRO A 14 3.92 6.58 -10.40
N THR A 15 4.39 5.97 -9.31
CA THR A 15 3.87 6.23 -7.96
C THR A 15 4.10 7.69 -7.56
N ALA A 16 5.31 8.20 -7.75
CA ALA A 16 5.67 9.59 -7.43
C ALA A 16 4.86 10.58 -8.29
N VAL A 17 4.76 10.33 -9.60
CA VAL A 17 3.99 11.18 -10.51
C VAL A 17 2.52 11.24 -10.09
N ILE A 18 1.89 10.08 -9.80
CA ILE A 18 0.49 10.04 -9.36
C ILE A 18 0.32 10.73 -8.01
N GLY A 19 1.21 10.48 -7.05
CA GLY A 19 1.15 11.10 -5.72
C GLY A 19 1.26 12.62 -5.77
N LEU A 20 2.17 13.15 -6.58
CA LEU A 20 2.36 14.60 -6.72
C LEU A 20 1.24 15.28 -7.52
N LEU A 21 0.80 14.67 -8.64
CA LEU A 21 -0.23 15.26 -9.48
C LEU A 21 -1.62 15.26 -8.85
N PHE A 22 -1.93 14.27 -8.02
CA PHE A 22 -3.26 14.08 -7.43
C PHE A 22 -3.27 14.25 -5.91
N ASN A 23 -2.28 14.95 -5.36
CA ASN A 23 -2.15 15.14 -3.91
C ASN A 23 -3.42 15.73 -3.28
N ASP A 24 -3.95 16.82 -3.84
CA ASP A 24 -5.14 17.48 -3.32
C ASP A 24 -6.39 16.60 -3.42
N LEU A 25 -6.50 15.81 -4.51
CA LEU A 25 -7.58 14.84 -4.66
C LEU A 25 -7.51 13.77 -3.57
N PHE A 26 -6.33 13.21 -3.33
CA PHE A 26 -6.16 12.21 -2.28
C PHE A 26 -6.45 12.80 -0.90
N ALA A 27 -5.97 14.01 -0.60
CA ALA A 27 -6.27 14.71 0.65
C ALA A 27 -7.79 14.88 0.85
N ALA A 28 -8.52 15.26 -0.19
CA ALA A 28 -9.99 15.34 -0.15
C ALA A 28 -10.65 13.97 0.09
N LEU A 29 -10.16 12.91 -0.56
CA LEU A 29 -10.68 11.55 -0.39
C LEU A 29 -10.46 10.99 1.01
N TYR A 30 -9.35 11.36 1.68
CA TYR A 30 -9.09 10.95 3.07
C TYR A 30 -10.14 11.49 4.06
N ASN A 31 -10.81 12.60 3.74
CA ASN A 31 -11.89 13.16 4.53
C ASN A 31 -13.27 12.55 4.22
N SER A 32 -13.36 11.61 3.28
CA SER A 32 -14.62 10.97 2.87
C SER A 32 -14.70 9.53 3.33
N LEU A 33 -15.59 9.23 4.29
CA LEU A 33 -15.86 7.87 4.75
C LEU A 33 -16.33 6.96 3.60
N ILE A 34 -17.11 7.51 2.67
CA ILE A 34 -17.58 6.75 1.50
C ILE A 34 -16.40 6.36 0.61
N ALA A 35 -15.46 7.28 0.35
CA ALA A 35 -14.26 6.98 -0.44
C ALA A 35 -13.41 5.89 0.23
N ILE A 36 -13.20 5.99 1.55
CA ILE A 36 -12.48 4.98 2.34
C ILE A 36 -13.17 3.61 2.22
N GLY A 37 -14.49 3.57 2.40
CA GLY A 37 -15.26 2.34 2.31
C GLY A 37 -15.20 1.71 0.91
N VAL A 38 -15.32 2.50 -0.16
CA VAL A 38 -15.13 2.04 -1.55
C VAL A 38 -13.72 1.50 -1.75
N GLY A 39 -12.69 2.19 -1.25
CA GLY A 39 -11.30 1.71 -1.29
C GLY A 39 -11.11 0.34 -0.62
N LEU A 40 -11.78 0.11 0.52
CA LEU A 40 -11.78 -1.18 1.20
C LEU A 40 -12.47 -2.28 0.36
N LEU A 41 -13.57 -1.98 -0.33
CA LEU A 41 -14.23 -2.92 -1.24
C LEU A 41 -13.32 -3.28 -2.43
N VAL A 42 -12.63 -2.28 -2.99
CA VAL A 42 -11.62 -2.49 -4.05
C VAL A 42 -10.50 -3.39 -3.54
N THR A 43 -10.01 -3.14 -2.33
CA THR A 43 -8.98 -3.97 -1.69
C THR A 43 -9.42 -5.43 -1.58
N GLY A 44 -10.62 -5.70 -1.04
CA GLY A 44 -11.16 -7.07 -0.93
C GLY A 44 -11.25 -7.77 -2.28
N THR A 45 -11.67 -7.03 -3.31
CA THR A 45 -11.76 -7.54 -4.69
C THR A 45 -10.38 -7.87 -5.27
N ILE A 46 -9.42 -6.98 -5.14
CA ILE A 46 -8.03 -7.18 -5.57
C ILE A 46 -7.42 -8.41 -4.90
N LEU A 47 -7.59 -8.56 -3.59
CA LEU A 47 -7.06 -9.69 -2.83
C LEU A 47 -7.72 -11.01 -3.25
N THR A 48 -9.04 -11.01 -3.51
CA THR A 48 -9.77 -12.19 -4.00
C THR A 48 -9.26 -12.64 -5.36
N ILE A 49 -9.04 -11.70 -6.28
CA ILE A 49 -8.48 -12.01 -7.60
C ILE A 49 -7.05 -12.52 -7.47
N ALA A 50 -6.21 -11.86 -6.65
CA ALA A 50 -4.83 -12.27 -6.39
C ALA A 50 -4.74 -13.70 -5.81
N GLU A 51 -5.67 -14.07 -4.92
CA GLU A 51 -5.75 -15.41 -4.35
C GLU A 51 -6.01 -16.48 -5.42
N ARG A 52 -6.95 -16.19 -6.34
CA ARG A 52 -7.36 -17.10 -7.41
C ARG A 52 -6.35 -17.22 -8.55
N MET A 53 -5.41 -16.29 -8.64
CA MET A 53 -4.39 -16.35 -9.68
C MET A 53 -3.52 -17.60 -9.54
N GLY A 54 -3.28 -18.26 -10.68
CA GLY A 54 -2.50 -19.49 -10.77
C GLY A 54 -1.04 -19.35 -10.32
N ARG A 55 -0.29 -20.43 -10.43
CA ARG A 55 1.16 -20.42 -10.17
C ARG A 55 1.88 -19.67 -11.30
N ASN A 56 2.38 -18.50 -10.97
CA ASN A 56 3.30 -17.74 -11.82
C ASN A 56 4.74 -18.09 -11.45
N ASN A 57 5.65 -18.11 -12.44
CA ASN A 57 7.01 -18.57 -12.24
C ASN A 57 8.08 -17.49 -12.51
N LYS A 58 7.69 -16.29 -12.98
CA LYS A 58 8.66 -15.24 -13.29
C LYS A 58 9.32 -14.72 -12.02
N THR A 59 10.63 -14.63 -12.10
CA THR A 59 11.52 -14.06 -11.08
C THR A 59 12.12 -12.75 -11.57
N ILE A 60 13.08 -12.21 -10.84
CA ILE A 60 13.84 -11.02 -11.27
C ILE A 60 14.52 -11.21 -12.64
N LYS A 61 14.87 -12.45 -13.02
CA LYS A 61 15.53 -12.72 -14.29
C LYS A 61 14.61 -12.41 -15.48
N GLU A 62 13.33 -12.79 -15.39
CA GLU A 62 12.32 -12.60 -16.41
C GLU A 62 11.55 -11.27 -16.27
N MET A 63 11.81 -10.51 -15.21
CA MET A 63 11.16 -9.23 -14.99
C MET A 63 11.54 -8.21 -16.07
N LYS A 64 10.52 -7.61 -16.71
CA LYS A 64 10.66 -6.56 -17.73
C LYS A 64 10.30 -5.19 -17.15
N PHE A 65 10.80 -4.11 -17.75
CA PHE A 65 10.52 -2.73 -17.35
C PHE A 65 9.02 -2.44 -17.27
N ARG A 66 8.24 -2.89 -18.26
CA ARG A 66 6.78 -2.71 -18.29
C ARG A 66 6.08 -3.32 -17.07
N TYR A 67 6.61 -4.41 -16.51
CA TYR A 67 6.05 -5.04 -15.31
C TYR A 67 6.34 -4.19 -14.06
N ALA A 68 7.57 -3.69 -13.92
CA ALA A 68 7.93 -2.79 -12.84
C ALA A 68 7.09 -1.51 -12.89
N PHE A 69 6.96 -0.90 -14.06
CA PHE A 69 6.14 0.29 -14.29
C PHE A 69 4.66 0.04 -13.92
N PHE A 70 4.10 -1.10 -14.34
CA PHE A 70 2.72 -1.45 -14.02
C PHE A 70 2.50 -1.67 -12.50
N VAL A 71 3.45 -2.34 -11.82
CA VAL A 71 3.40 -2.47 -10.35
C VAL A 71 3.45 -1.11 -9.68
N GLY A 72 4.25 -0.18 -10.21
CA GLY A 72 4.31 1.20 -9.73
C GLY A 72 3.01 1.99 -9.97
N LEU A 73 2.33 1.78 -11.11
CA LEU A 73 0.98 2.33 -11.34
C LEU A 73 0.00 1.82 -10.30
N MET A 74 -0.01 0.51 -10.03
CA MET A 74 -0.85 -0.08 -8.99
C MET A 74 -0.55 0.47 -7.60
N GLN A 75 0.73 0.80 -7.31
CA GLN A 75 1.11 1.47 -6.09
C GLN A 75 0.59 2.92 -6.03
N GLY A 76 0.63 3.63 -7.15
CA GLY A 76 0.08 5.00 -7.26
C GLY A 76 -1.44 5.03 -7.01
N VAL A 77 -2.19 4.09 -7.60
CA VAL A 77 -3.63 3.93 -7.31
C VAL A 77 -3.89 3.65 -5.82
N ALA A 78 -2.99 2.95 -5.17
CA ALA A 78 -3.10 2.62 -3.75
C ALA A 78 -2.72 3.77 -2.79
N ILE A 79 -2.52 4.99 -3.29
CA ILE A 79 -2.51 6.22 -2.48
C ILE A 79 -3.94 6.58 -2.07
N CYS A 80 -4.95 6.14 -2.83
CA CYS A 80 -6.36 6.30 -2.44
C CYS A 80 -6.64 5.66 -1.07
N PRO A 81 -7.37 6.36 -0.18
CA PRO A 81 -7.71 5.85 1.13
C PRO A 81 -8.54 4.56 1.04
N GLY A 82 -8.28 3.60 1.95
CA GLY A 82 -8.92 2.29 1.95
C GLY A 82 -8.34 1.30 0.95
N VAL A 83 -7.57 1.74 -0.05
CA VAL A 83 -6.89 0.86 -1.00
C VAL A 83 -5.57 0.36 -0.39
N SER A 84 -5.45 -0.94 -0.24
CA SER A 84 -4.25 -1.58 0.30
C SER A 84 -3.06 -1.42 -0.65
N ARG A 85 -2.01 -0.69 -0.21
CA ARG A 85 -0.77 -0.54 -1.00
C ARG A 85 -0.12 -1.89 -1.29
N SER A 86 0.08 -2.71 -0.25
CA SER A 86 0.70 -4.04 -0.41
C SER A 86 -0.17 -4.99 -1.24
N GLY A 87 -1.50 -4.93 -1.08
CA GLY A 87 -2.44 -5.70 -1.89
C GLY A 87 -2.39 -5.33 -3.37
N SER A 88 -2.41 -4.04 -3.69
CA SER A 88 -2.38 -3.54 -5.07
C SER A 88 -1.05 -3.83 -5.78
N THR A 89 0.08 -3.64 -5.09
CA THR A 89 1.40 -3.94 -5.65
C THR A 89 1.62 -5.44 -5.83
N LEU A 90 1.17 -6.27 -4.88
CA LEU A 90 1.15 -7.72 -5.02
C LEU A 90 0.33 -8.15 -6.25
N PHE A 91 -0.89 -7.64 -6.38
CA PHE A 91 -1.76 -7.92 -7.50
C PHE A 91 -1.13 -7.51 -8.84
N GLY A 92 -0.54 -6.30 -8.92
CA GLY A 92 0.20 -5.85 -10.10
C GLY A 92 1.35 -6.78 -10.48
N GLY A 93 2.08 -7.27 -9.48
CA GLY A 93 3.15 -8.26 -9.66
C GLY A 93 2.62 -9.59 -10.18
N LEU A 94 1.54 -10.11 -9.61
CA LEU A 94 0.93 -11.37 -10.01
C LEU A 94 0.35 -11.32 -11.42
N ILE A 95 -0.37 -10.25 -11.79
CA ILE A 95 -0.86 -10.05 -13.17
C ILE A 95 0.32 -9.99 -14.17
N SER A 96 1.44 -9.40 -13.77
CA SER A 96 2.65 -9.35 -14.59
C SER A 96 3.32 -10.72 -14.74
N GLY A 97 2.82 -11.74 -14.04
CA GLY A 97 3.31 -13.12 -14.08
C GLY A 97 4.45 -13.39 -13.11
N LEU A 98 4.72 -12.51 -12.15
CA LEU A 98 5.72 -12.76 -11.10
C LEU A 98 5.24 -13.89 -10.18
N ASN A 99 6.16 -14.73 -9.71
CA ASN A 99 5.82 -15.70 -8.68
C ASN A 99 5.44 -15.00 -7.36
N LYS A 100 4.61 -15.66 -6.56
CA LYS A 100 4.02 -15.07 -5.35
C LYS A 100 5.06 -14.52 -4.37
N GLU A 101 6.10 -15.30 -4.11
CA GLU A 101 7.14 -14.90 -3.16
C GLU A 101 7.92 -13.67 -3.65
N PHE A 102 8.29 -13.65 -4.93
CA PHE A 102 8.99 -12.51 -5.51
C PHE A 102 8.09 -11.27 -5.60
N ALA A 103 6.80 -11.44 -5.94
CA ALA A 103 5.84 -10.34 -5.99
C ALA A 103 5.69 -9.65 -4.62
N VAL A 104 5.59 -10.44 -3.52
CA VAL A 104 5.55 -9.90 -2.15
C VAL A 104 6.86 -9.17 -1.81
N LYS A 105 8.01 -9.80 -2.06
CA LYS A 105 9.32 -9.17 -1.80
C LYS A 105 9.49 -7.87 -2.58
N PHE A 106 9.10 -7.86 -3.86
CA PHE A 106 9.18 -6.69 -4.72
C PHE A 106 8.26 -5.57 -4.25
N ALA A 107 7.01 -5.90 -3.83
CA ALA A 107 6.05 -4.95 -3.27
C ALA A 107 6.61 -4.22 -2.02
N PHE A 108 7.28 -4.94 -1.12
CA PHE A 108 7.93 -4.32 0.03
C PHE A 108 9.16 -3.49 -0.36
N LEU A 109 9.96 -3.95 -1.32
CA LEU A 109 11.15 -3.21 -1.75
C LEU A 109 10.79 -1.88 -2.42
N ILE A 110 9.74 -1.81 -3.22
CA ILE A 110 9.30 -0.55 -3.85
C ILE A 110 8.61 0.40 -2.86
N SER A 111 8.14 -0.10 -1.72
CA SER A 111 7.60 0.78 -0.68
C SER A 111 8.66 1.63 0.00
N ILE A 112 9.92 1.18 0.05
CA ILE A 112 11.02 1.90 0.70
C ILE A 112 11.24 3.29 0.07
N PRO A 113 11.52 3.42 -1.25
CA PRO A 113 11.71 4.74 -1.84
C PRO A 113 10.43 5.59 -1.80
N SER A 114 9.24 4.97 -1.86
CA SER A 114 7.99 5.72 -1.77
C SER A 114 7.76 6.31 -0.38
N ILE A 115 8.04 5.54 0.69
CA ILE A 115 7.95 6.04 2.07
C ILE A 115 9.01 7.13 2.32
N LEU A 116 10.24 6.93 1.86
CA LEU A 116 11.29 7.96 1.97
C LEU A 116 10.89 9.24 1.22
N GLY A 117 10.26 9.11 0.06
CA GLY A 117 9.73 10.25 -0.69
C GLY A 117 8.65 11.00 0.09
N SER A 118 7.69 10.32 0.69
CA SER A 118 6.66 10.96 1.55
C SER A 118 7.31 11.69 2.74
N VAL A 119 8.27 11.07 3.41
CA VAL A 119 8.99 11.71 4.52
C VAL A 119 9.66 13.01 4.08
N ILE A 120 10.31 13.03 2.91
CA ILE A 120 10.98 14.24 2.39
C ILE A 120 9.95 15.35 2.09
N VAL A 121 8.78 15.00 1.55
CA VAL A 121 7.72 15.96 1.22
C VAL A 121 7.06 16.51 2.48
N GLU A 122 6.82 15.70 3.50
CA GLU A 122 6.09 16.06 4.72
C GLU A 122 7.01 16.64 5.82
N ALA A 123 8.32 16.41 5.76
CA ALA A 123 9.26 16.88 6.79
C ALA A 123 9.24 18.41 7.00
N PRO A 124 9.17 19.27 5.96
CA PRO A 124 9.13 20.73 6.16
C PRO A 124 7.93 21.17 7.01
N ASP A 125 6.76 20.56 6.77
CA ASP A 125 5.53 20.91 7.51
C ASP A 125 5.62 20.45 8.97
N ALA A 126 6.19 19.27 9.23
CA ALA A 126 6.42 18.76 10.57
C ALA A 126 7.40 19.66 11.36
N PHE A 127 8.47 20.14 10.74
CA PHE A 127 9.41 21.08 11.37
C PHE A 127 8.77 22.45 11.62
N SER A 128 7.96 22.94 10.68
CA SER A 128 7.26 24.23 10.81
C SER A 128 6.18 24.22 11.91
N ALA A 129 5.60 23.05 12.19
CA ALA A 129 4.64 22.84 13.27
C ALA A 129 5.28 22.86 14.68
N GLY A 130 6.60 23.10 14.81
CA GLY A 130 7.27 23.24 16.10
C GLY A 130 7.58 21.91 16.76
N MET A 131 8.26 21.01 16.08
CA MET A 131 8.73 19.75 16.66
C MET A 131 9.64 20.04 17.87
N SER A 132 9.14 19.77 19.08
CA SER A 132 9.90 19.96 20.32
C SER A 132 10.84 18.78 20.56
N LEU A 133 11.94 19.03 21.30
CA LEU A 133 12.90 17.98 21.68
C LEU A 133 12.25 16.85 22.49
N ASP A 134 11.14 17.14 23.17
CA ASP A 134 10.37 16.19 23.98
C ASP A 134 9.74 15.07 23.12
N LEU A 135 9.54 15.30 21.82
CA LEU A 135 9.01 14.31 20.89
C LEU A 135 10.04 13.28 20.42
N ILE A 136 11.32 13.51 20.63
CA ILE A 136 12.39 12.61 20.17
C ILE A 136 12.23 11.23 20.81
N GLY A 137 11.94 11.16 22.11
CA GLY A 137 11.75 9.88 22.82
C GLY A 137 10.60 9.06 22.25
N PRO A 138 9.36 9.58 22.19
CA PRO A 138 8.23 8.91 21.55
C PRO A 138 8.47 8.51 20.10
N VAL A 139 9.10 9.36 19.29
CA VAL A 139 9.41 9.06 17.88
C VAL A 139 10.38 7.90 17.76
N LEU A 140 11.47 7.89 18.54
CA LEU A 140 12.43 6.76 18.54
C LEU A 140 11.76 5.47 18.99
N ALA A 141 10.95 5.51 20.03
CA ALA A 141 10.18 4.33 20.47
C ALA A 141 9.25 3.83 19.35
N GLY A 142 8.54 4.72 18.68
CA GLY A 142 7.69 4.41 17.53
C GLY A 142 8.46 3.75 16.39
N VAL A 143 9.64 4.27 16.05
CA VAL A 143 10.53 3.70 15.01
C VAL A 143 10.95 2.27 15.36
N ILE A 144 11.39 2.03 16.61
CA ILE A 144 11.81 0.70 17.05
C ILE A 144 10.64 -0.29 17.00
N VAL A 145 9.49 0.07 17.55
CA VAL A 145 8.29 -0.79 17.56
C VAL A 145 7.83 -1.07 16.13
N SER A 146 7.82 -0.06 15.25
CA SER A 146 7.46 -0.21 13.83
C SER A 146 8.43 -1.13 13.09
N ALA A 147 9.73 -1.03 13.34
CA ALA A 147 10.72 -1.90 12.73
C ALA A 147 10.52 -3.37 13.14
N ILE A 148 10.29 -3.62 14.42
CA ILE A 148 10.07 -4.98 14.96
C ILE A 148 8.77 -5.56 14.40
N SER A 149 7.65 -4.83 14.52
CA SER A 149 6.35 -5.28 14.02
C SER A 149 6.35 -5.48 12.49
N GLY A 150 7.05 -4.60 11.75
CA GLY A 150 7.23 -4.72 10.31
C GLY A 150 7.93 -6.00 9.89
N LEU A 151 8.98 -6.42 10.61
CA LEU A 151 9.67 -7.69 10.33
C LEU A 151 8.74 -8.90 10.50
N PHE A 152 7.91 -8.91 11.54
CA PHE A 152 6.90 -9.95 11.73
C PHE A 152 5.81 -9.90 10.65
N ALA A 153 5.32 -8.71 10.31
CA ALA A 153 4.30 -8.51 9.29
C ALA A 153 4.76 -9.00 7.91
N ILE A 154 6.00 -8.70 7.50
CA ILE A 154 6.57 -9.18 6.23
C ILE A 154 6.62 -10.71 6.19
N LYS A 155 7.12 -11.36 7.26
CA LYS A 155 7.18 -12.82 7.34
C LYS A 155 5.78 -13.44 7.30
N ALA A 156 4.83 -12.87 8.03
CA ALA A 156 3.44 -13.32 8.03
C ALA A 156 2.80 -13.18 6.64
N MET A 157 3.01 -12.04 5.96
CA MET A 157 2.45 -11.78 4.63
C MET A 157 2.99 -12.76 3.58
N ILE A 158 4.30 -13.03 3.57
CA ILE A 158 4.89 -14.04 2.68
C ILE A 158 4.23 -15.40 2.91
N LYS A 159 4.07 -15.82 4.17
CA LYS A 159 3.44 -17.10 4.53
C LYS A 159 1.97 -17.17 4.11
N LEU A 160 1.20 -16.10 4.32
CA LEU A 160 -0.21 -16.01 3.96
C LEU A 160 -0.42 -16.10 2.44
N VAL A 161 0.36 -15.33 1.67
CA VAL A 161 0.28 -15.33 0.20
C VAL A 161 0.71 -16.68 -0.39
N SER A 162 1.78 -17.26 0.15
CA SER A 162 2.26 -18.58 -0.29
C SER A 162 1.24 -19.69 -0.02
N ASN A 163 0.55 -19.62 1.11
CA ASN A 163 -0.45 -20.63 1.53
C ASN A 163 -1.87 -20.36 1.00
N ARG A 164 -2.06 -19.38 0.12
CA ARG A 164 -3.38 -19.00 -0.43
C ARG A 164 -4.42 -18.71 0.67
N LYS A 165 -4.09 -17.87 1.63
CA LYS A 165 -4.97 -17.50 2.76
C LYS A 165 -5.39 -16.02 2.74
N LEU A 166 -5.46 -15.40 1.55
CA LEU A 166 -5.85 -13.99 1.42
C LEU A 166 -7.36 -13.78 1.48
N ILE A 167 -8.16 -14.83 1.22
CA ILE A 167 -9.62 -14.71 1.18
C ILE A 167 -10.22 -14.22 2.51
N GLY A 168 -9.63 -14.60 3.64
CA GLY A 168 -10.05 -14.11 4.95
C GLY A 168 -9.90 -12.58 5.08
N PHE A 169 -8.81 -12.03 4.55
CA PHE A 169 -8.61 -10.58 4.48
C PHE A 169 -9.57 -9.90 3.50
N SER A 170 -9.91 -10.56 2.38
CA SER A 170 -10.89 -10.05 1.43
C SER A 170 -12.28 -9.91 2.09
N ILE A 171 -12.72 -10.94 2.81
CA ILE A 171 -13.99 -10.91 3.52
C ILE A 171 -13.99 -9.83 4.59
N TYR A 172 -12.91 -9.73 5.38
CA TYR A 172 -12.74 -8.69 6.38
C TYR A 172 -12.82 -7.28 5.78
N THR A 173 -12.07 -7.00 4.70
CA THR A 173 -12.07 -5.68 4.07
C THR A 173 -13.41 -5.34 3.43
N TRP A 174 -14.13 -6.32 2.86
CA TRP A 174 -15.50 -6.10 2.37
C TRP A 174 -16.47 -5.79 3.50
N ALA A 175 -16.45 -6.56 4.58
CA ALA A 175 -17.33 -6.33 5.73
C ALA A 175 -17.09 -4.93 6.35
N VAL A 176 -15.84 -4.57 6.57
CA VAL A 176 -15.48 -3.24 7.10
C VAL A 176 -15.83 -2.13 6.09
N GLY A 177 -15.57 -2.35 4.79
CA GLY A 177 -15.90 -1.38 3.74
C GLY A 177 -17.39 -1.08 3.67
N ILE A 178 -18.22 -2.10 3.72
CA ILE A 178 -19.70 -1.95 3.77
C ILE A 178 -20.11 -1.20 5.05
N ALA A 179 -19.58 -1.59 6.20
CA ALA A 179 -19.89 -0.95 7.47
C ALA A 179 -19.51 0.55 7.47
N VAL A 180 -18.35 0.90 6.93
CA VAL A 180 -17.88 2.30 6.81
C VAL A 180 -18.76 3.10 5.85
N ILE A 181 -19.17 2.53 4.71
CA ILE A 181 -20.10 3.19 3.77
C ILE A 181 -21.44 3.45 4.42
N VAL A 182 -22.03 2.42 5.06
CA VAL A 182 -23.30 2.54 5.76
C VAL A 182 -23.22 3.61 6.85
N TYR A 183 -22.18 3.58 7.66
CA TYR A 183 -21.94 4.62 8.68
C TYR A 183 -21.81 6.01 8.04
N GLY A 184 -21.06 6.14 6.97
CA GLY A 184 -20.89 7.41 6.25
C GLY A 184 -22.19 7.97 5.68
N ILE A 185 -23.08 7.11 5.17
CA ILE A 185 -24.37 7.54 4.61
C ILE A 185 -25.34 7.98 5.72
N PHE A 186 -25.43 7.22 6.82
CA PHE A 186 -26.46 7.44 7.83
C PHE A 186 -26.04 8.38 8.96
N PHE A 187 -24.74 8.48 9.25
CA PHE A 187 -24.22 9.18 10.44
C PHE A 187 -23.24 10.32 10.15
N ALA A 188 -22.68 10.44 8.95
CA ALA A 188 -21.74 11.52 8.63
C ALA A 188 -22.36 12.93 8.61
N GLY A 189 -23.70 13.04 8.72
CA GLY A 189 -24.43 14.29 8.84
C GLY A 189 -24.77 14.67 10.28
N LEU A 190 -24.41 13.86 11.29
CA LEU A 190 -24.66 14.18 12.69
C LEU A 190 -23.48 15.01 13.21
N PRO A 191 -23.72 16.14 13.93
CA PRO A 191 -22.64 16.87 14.57
C PRO A 191 -21.92 15.95 15.55
N THR A 192 -20.61 15.84 15.38
CA THR A 192 -19.75 15.18 16.37
C THR A 192 -19.83 15.98 17.67
N VAL A 193 -20.38 15.36 18.71
CA VAL A 193 -20.41 15.89 20.09
C VAL A 193 -19.00 15.94 20.63
#